data_cb8ce357244a75cc9206af991a126f78
#
_entry.id   cb8ce357244a75cc9206af991a126f78
#
_cell.length_a   1.000
_cell.length_b   1.000
_cell.length_c   1.000
_cell.angle_alpha   90.00
_cell.angle_beta   90.00
_cell.angle_gamma   90.00
#
_symmetry.space_group_name_H-M   'P 1'
#
loop_
_entity.id
_entity.type
_entity.pdbx_description
1 polymer ?
#
loop_
_entity_poly.entity_id
_entity_poly.type
_entity_poly.pdbx_seq_one_letter_code
_entity_poly.pdbx_strand_id
1 'polypeptide(L)'
;MFCLRQLSPRKHHISFLLVLLLSLWLVEPLLAGPAIMPLSQVKPGMKGIGKSVFAGQSIQEFNVEIIGILENVQPKQNWILARLTGQGLENTGVVAGMSGSPVYIDGKIVGSVSFSYAFSKEAIAGITPIEEMLAIGGQKVPPRTGVSQPVNWLNMPATLEQLGSAYLNWSQQVGETASYDRSLVPIKVPLVFSGFSTRAFNSFKSILAGDNFQPVLGSRMAAGQTLNLSIPPPPAISEGQAVGVQLMGGDLDLTAVGTVTYVDGEKILAFGHSFYNLGTVDYGLTRAEILTVVPSLESSFKLATTGELIGRISQDRTTGVLGEIGRYPRYVPVNIEIQDNLIRKKQFKLKVVNDPILTPALLNAGLSTLIGAEERSYGNLSLDFEASFVLERGQIVHLEDLFSGNFDNPTTSLSSLVAAVSYLLNNNEFQPVKISQIDLKIRSVEEIRQASLEKVLLDKYAVAPGELVTARVYFRTFNNEVKTEEVEFTVPPLPAGSEVELVVAEAAYMQQLERSLYRVQDFTPRNIDQLLRLLSNLRKNNRIYFKLLASRPGLFLKGEEWPDVPPGYKAMLTSPRAATANLTEIDRSTLSEYQLPVPYVFKGAITVPIKIKK
;
A
#
# COMPACT_ATOMS: atom_id res chain seq x y z
N MET A 1 -48.35 -18.59 75.93
CA MET A 1 -49.29 -19.46 75.23
C MET A 1 -49.36 -19.00 73.80
N PHE A 2 -48.41 -19.46 72.97
CA PHE A 2 -48.40 -19.22 71.56
C PHE A 2 -47.98 -20.48 70.81
N CYS A 3 -48.89 -21.01 70.01
CA CYS A 3 -48.83 -22.28 69.32
C CYS A 3 -48.04 -22.10 68.02
N LEU A 4 -46.84 -22.74 67.90
CA LEU A 4 -46.09 -22.86 66.69
C LEU A 4 -46.62 -24.02 65.86
N ARG A 5 -47.24 -23.71 64.71
CA ARG A 5 -47.62 -24.73 63.74
C ARG A 5 -46.38 -25.15 62.95
N GLN A 6 -46.00 -26.38 63.02
CA GLN A 6 -45.00 -27.02 62.15
C GLN A 6 -45.53 -27.11 60.75
N LEU A 7 -44.84 -26.47 59.78
CA LEU A 7 -45.05 -26.66 58.36
C LEU A 7 -44.15 -27.78 57.83
N SER A 8 -44.76 -28.73 57.17
CA SER A 8 -44.20 -29.97 56.65
C SER A 8 -43.21 -29.73 55.50
N PRO A 9 -41.98 -30.36 55.53
CA PRO A 9 -40.91 -30.09 54.54
C PRO A 9 -41.11 -30.77 53.16
N ARG A 10 -42.19 -31.47 52.90
CA ARG A 10 -42.38 -32.26 51.67
C ARG A 10 -42.86 -31.48 50.43
N LYS A 11 -43.31 -30.24 50.53
CA LYS A 11 -43.81 -29.46 49.36
C LYS A 11 -42.74 -28.63 48.63
N HIS A 12 -41.61 -28.37 49.24
CA HIS A 12 -40.54 -27.55 48.62
C HIS A 12 -39.65 -28.33 47.66
N HIS A 13 -39.50 -29.65 47.83
CA HIS A 13 -38.67 -30.48 46.94
C HIS A 13 -39.27 -30.71 45.57
N ILE A 14 -40.59 -30.74 45.43
CA ILE A 14 -41.30 -30.94 44.15
C ILE A 14 -41.25 -29.64 43.32
N SER A 15 -41.36 -28.46 43.94
CA SER A 15 -41.26 -27.19 43.25
C SER A 15 -39.81 -26.90 42.76
N PHE A 16 -38.78 -27.30 43.49
CA PHE A 16 -37.41 -27.15 43.10
C PHE A 16 -37.02 -28.08 41.93
N LEU A 17 -37.54 -29.30 41.91
CA LEU A 17 -37.34 -30.25 40.81
C LEU A 17 -38.05 -29.81 39.53
N LEU A 18 -39.22 -29.17 39.61
CA LEU A 18 -39.96 -28.66 38.47
C LEU A 18 -39.27 -27.40 37.87
N VAL A 19 -38.69 -26.55 38.68
CA VAL A 19 -37.92 -25.38 38.22
C VAL A 19 -36.58 -25.82 37.58
N LEU A 20 -35.93 -26.87 38.11
CA LEU A 20 -34.71 -27.46 37.54
C LEU A 20 -34.98 -28.17 36.21
N LEU A 21 -36.13 -28.85 36.07
CA LEU A 21 -36.58 -29.47 34.80
C LEU A 21 -37.02 -28.44 33.76
N LEU A 22 -37.62 -27.30 34.14
CA LEU A 22 -37.94 -26.22 33.25
C LEU A 22 -36.69 -25.43 32.79
N SER A 23 -35.66 -25.32 33.60
CA SER A 23 -34.40 -24.67 33.20
C SER A 23 -33.55 -25.52 32.26
N LEU A 24 -33.73 -26.83 32.19
CA LEU A 24 -33.09 -27.69 31.20
C LEU A 24 -33.74 -27.62 29.80
N TRP A 25 -34.92 -27.03 29.68
CA TRP A 25 -35.61 -26.84 28.38
C TRP A 25 -35.31 -25.48 27.74
N LEU A 26 -34.57 -24.60 28.42
CA LEU A 26 -34.13 -23.30 27.94
C LEU A 26 -32.64 -23.28 27.52
N VAL A 27 -32.04 -24.45 27.27
CA VAL A 27 -30.80 -24.52 26.52
C VAL A 27 -31.17 -24.24 25.05
N GLU A 28 -31.12 -22.98 24.65
CA GLU A 28 -31.11 -22.66 23.23
C GLU A 28 -30.05 -23.56 22.57
N PRO A 29 -30.36 -24.22 21.43
CA PRO A 29 -29.33 -24.97 20.73
C PRO A 29 -28.22 -23.97 20.41
N LEU A 30 -27.02 -24.15 20.99
CA LEU A 30 -25.83 -23.50 20.48
C LEU A 30 -25.91 -23.68 18.97
N LEU A 31 -25.94 -22.58 18.23
CA LEU A 31 -25.92 -22.55 16.76
C LEU A 31 -24.65 -23.29 16.31
N ALA A 32 -24.74 -24.62 16.23
CA ALA A 32 -23.73 -25.41 15.55
C ALA A 32 -23.79 -25.00 14.08
N GLY A 33 -22.66 -24.66 13.49
CA GLY A 33 -22.55 -24.36 12.06
C GLY A 33 -23.19 -25.46 11.21
N PRO A 34 -23.46 -25.20 9.91
CA PRO A 34 -24.11 -26.16 9.03
C PRO A 34 -23.38 -27.52 9.03
N ALA A 35 -24.16 -28.62 8.96
CA ALA A 35 -23.59 -29.96 8.89
C ALA A 35 -22.68 -30.11 7.65
N ILE A 36 -21.55 -30.79 7.82
CA ILE A 36 -20.52 -30.94 6.77
C ILE A 36 -20.66 -32.30 6.10
N MET A 37 -20.50 -32.36 4.77
CA MET A 37 -20.30 -33.59 4.01
C MET A 37 -18.82 -33.71 3.66
N PRO A 38 -18.08 -34.71 4.17
CA PRO A 38 -16.71 -34.94 3.82
C PRO A 38 -16.53 -35.27 2.32
N LEU A 39 -15.37 -34.85 1.74
CA LEU A 39 -15.06 -35.10 0.33
C LEU A 39 -15.19 -36.59 -0.05
N SER A 40 -14.85 -37.51 0.84
CA SER A 40 -14.93 -38.96 0.65
C SER A 40 -16.38 -39.47 0.41
N GLN A 41 -17.40 -38.70 0.78
CA GLN A 41 -18.81 -39.03 0.57
C GLN A 41 -19.37 -38.45 -0.74
N VAL A 42 -18.69 -37.48 -1.34
CA VAL A 42 -19.13 -36.85 -2.59
C VAL A 42 -18.89 -37.81 -3.77
N LYS A 43 -19.89 -37.96 -4.63
CA LYS A 43 -19.84 -38.89 -5.81
C LYS A 43 -20.35 -38.19 -7.06
N PRO A 44 -19.85 -38.57 -8.24
CA PRO A 44 -20.39 -38.13 -9.51
C PRO A 44 -21.90 -38.43 -9.61
N GLY A 45 -22.66 -37.54 -10.26
CA GLY A 45 -24.10 -37.62 -10.41
C GLY A 45 -24.95 -37.13 -9.21
N MET A 46 -24.31 -36.81 -8.07
CA MET A 46 -25.03 -36.18 -6.96
C MET A 46 -25.55 -34.81 -7.37
N LYS A 47 -26.74 -34.49 -6.90
CA LYS A 47 -27.39 -33.18 -7.11
C LYS A 47 -27.50 -32.43 -5.81
N GLY A 48 -27.33 -31.12 -5.89
CA GLY A 48 -27.35 -30.23 -4.75
C GLY A 48 -27.82 -28.83 -5.14
N ILE A 49 -27.73 -27.93 -4.19
CA ILE A 49 -28.02 -26.50 -4.36
C ILE A 49 -26.82 -25.68 -3.97
N GLY A 50 -26.57 -24.60 -4.72
CA GLY A 50 -25.66 -23.54 -4.31
C GLY A 50 -26.42 -22.29 -3.91
N LYS A 51 -25.84 -21.45 -3.07
CA LYS A 51 -26.45 -20.20 -2.60
C LYS A 51 -25.59 -19.01 -2.97
N SER A 52 -26.19 -17.95 -3.51
CA SER A 52 -25.49 -16.71 -3.85
C SER A 52 -26.47 -15.55 -3.95
N VAL A 53 -25.93 -14.31 -3.97
CA VAL A 53 -26.73 -13.12 -4.29
C VAL A 53 -26.47 -12.74 -5.75
N PHE A 54 -27.54 -12.62 -6.56
CA PHE A 54 -27.45 -12.16 -7.95
C PHE A 54 -28.04 -10.77 -8.14
N ALA A 55 -28.89 -10.31 -7.22
CA ALA A 55 -29.43 -8.95 -7.19
C ALA A 55 -29.84 -8.55 -5.76
N GLY A 56 -29.59 -7.29 -5.38
CA GLY A 56 -29.89 -6.77 -4.04
C GLY A 56 -29.04 -7.42 -2.96
N GLN A 57 -29.71 -7.87 -1.89
CA GLN A 57 -29.10 -8.57 -0.75
C GLN A 57 -29.73 -9.96 -0.53
N SER A 58 -30.73 -10.34 -1.33
CA SER A 58 -31.45 -11.59 -1.19
C SER A 58 -30.64 -12.77 -1.71
N ILE A 59 -30.46 -13.78 -0.87
CA ILE A 59 -29.83 -15.04 -1.25
C ILE A 59 -30.76 -15.81 -2.16
N GLN A 60 -30.21 -16.27 -3.29
CA GLN A 60 -30.93 -17.06 -4.28
C GLN A 60 -30.23 -18.40 -4.45
N GLU A 61 -31.00 -19.44 -4.73
CA GLU A 61 -30.50 -20.79 -4.94
C GLU A 61 -30.31 -21.07 -6.43
N PHE A 62 -29.27 -21.81 -6.75
CA PHE A 62 -28.99 -22.36 -8.08
C PHE A 62 -28.72 -23.87 -7.99
N ASN A 63 -28.93 -24.61 -9.06
CA ASN A 63 -28.73 -26.06 -9.06
C ASN A 63 -27.27 -26.42 -9.30
N VAL A 64 -26.81 -27.49 -8.67
CA VAL A 64 -25.46 -28.03 -8.78
C VAL A 64 -25.57 -29.54 -9.07
N GLU A 65 -24.87 -30.01 -10.12
CA GLU A 65 -24.70 -31.43 -10.44
C GLU A 65 -23.21 -31.78 -10.43
N ILE A 66 -22.81 -32.74 -9.58
CA ILE A 66 -21.42 -33.16 -9.43
C ILE A 66 -21.02 -33.99 -10.66
N ILE A 67 -19.99 -33.55 -11.36
CA ILE A 67 -19.41 -34.24 -12.52
C ILE A 67 -18.34 -35.23 -12.08
N GLY A 68 -17.48 -34.84 -11.10
CA GLY A 68 -16.37 -35.67 -10.65
C GLY A 68 -15.51 -34.98 -9.61
N ILE A 69 -14.47 -35.67 -9.17
CA ILE A 69 -13.46 -35.13 -8.23
C ILE A 69 -12.12 -35.14 -8.95
N LEU A 70 -11.41 -34.00 -8.89
CA LEU A 70 -10.05 -33.84 -9.36
C LEU A 70 -9.13 -33.87 -8.13
N GLU A 71 -8.38 -34.96 -7.99
CA GLU A 71 -7.49 -35.15 -6.84
C GLU A 71 -6.09 -34.58 -7.11
N ASN A 72 -5.46 -33.98 -6.08
CA ASN A 72 -4.10 -33.47 -6.13
C ASN A 72 -3.86 -32.47 -7.28
N VAL A 73 -4.81 -31.62 -7.58
CA VAL A 73 -4.67 -30.59 -8.63
C VAL A 73 -3.54 -29.62 -8.27
N GLN A 74 -3.38 -29.35 -6.97
CA GLN A 74 -2.19 -28.75 -6.36
C GLN A 74 -1.78 -29.63 -5.16
N PRO A 75 -0.56 -29.47 -4.62
CA PRO A 75 -0.13 -30.29 -3.50
C PRO A 75 -1.12 -30.26 -2.33
N LYS A 76 -1.75 -31.41 -2.04
CA LYS A 76 -2.80 -31.58 -0.99
C LYS A 76 -4.08 -30.77 -1.22
N GLN A 77 -4.42 -30.46 -2.46
CA GLN A 77 -5.66 -29.79 -2.82
C GLN A 77 -6.45 -30.61 -3.82
N ASN A 78 -7.75 -30.73 -3.57
CA ASN A 78 -8.68 -31.43 -4.42
C ASN A 78 -9.79 -30.47 -4.85
N TRP A 79 -10.32 -30.68 -6.05
CA TRP A 79 -11.46 -29.89 -6.52
C TRP A 79 -12.62 -30.79 -6.89
N ILE A 80 -13.83 -30.38 -6.51
CA ILE A 80 -15.06 -31.04 -6.94
C ILE A 80 -15.51 -30.33 -8.21
N LEU A 81 -15.56 -31.03 -9.33
CA LEU A 81 -16.03 -30.49 -10.60
C LEU A 81 -17.57 -30.61 -10.66
N ALA A 82 -18.25 -29.52 -10.99
CA ALA A 82 -19.71 -29.46 -11.03
C ALA A 82 -20.23 -28.63 -12.19
N ARG A 83 -21.43 -28.95 -12.66
CA ARG A 83 -22.23 -28.15 -13.58
C ARG A 83 -23.25 -27.35 -12.77
N LEU A 84 -23.32 -26.04 -13.04
CA LEU A 84 -24.24 -25.11 -12.41
C LEU A 84 -25.37 -24.75 -13.37
N THR A 85 -26.60 -24.62 -12.87
CA THR A 85 -27.78 -24.24 -13.68
C THR A 85 -28.74 -23.40 -12.85
N GLY A 86 -29.61 -22.64 -13.53
CA GLY A 86 -30.54 -21.71 -12.88
C GLY A 86 -29.94 -20.31 -12.69
N GLN A 87 -30.77 -19.35 -12.31
CA GLN A 87 -30.39 -17.93 -12.13
C GLN A 87 -29.74 -17.29 -13.39
N GLY A 88 -30.01 -17.82 -14.57
CA GLY A 88 -29.44 -17.34 -15.83
C GLY A 88 -28.00 -17.81 -16.11
N LEU A 89 -27.47 -18.75 -15.32
CA LEU A 89 -26.09 -19.28 -15.47
C LEU A 89 -25.88 -20.00 -16.81
N GLU A 90 -26.95 -20.48 -17.44
CA GLU A 90 -26.92 -21.06 -18.79
C GLU A 90 -26.50 -20.05 -19.86
N ASN A 91 -26.74 -18.76 -19.61
CA ASN A 91 -26.37 -17.67 -20.52
C ASN A 91 -25.11 -16.92 -20.11
N THR A 92 -24.86 -16.78 -18.79
CA THR A 92 -23.75 -15.99 -18.25
C THR A 92 -22.49 -16.83 -18.01
N GLY A 93 -22.62 -18.16 -17.93
CA GLY A 93 -21.56 -19.00 -17.39
C GLY A 93 -21.37 -18.76 -15.88
N VAL A 94 -20.23 -19.18 -15.35
CA VAL A 94 -19.85 -18.89 -13.96
C VAL A 94 -19.49 -17.41 -13.85
N VAL A 95 -20.11 -16.71 -12.89
CA VAL A 95 -20.07 -15.25 -12.76
C VAL A 95 -18.95 -14.83 -11.78
N ALA A 96 -18.12 -13.88 -12.16
CA ALA A 96 -17.17 -13.24 -11.24
C ALA A 96 -17.90 -12.64 -10.03
N GLY A 97 -17.42 -12.95 -8.82
CA GLY A 97 -18.10 -12.64 -7.55
C GLY A 97 -18.99 -13.75 -7.01
N MET A 98 -19.21 -14.87 -7.75
CA MET A 98 -19.77 -16.09 -7.17
C MET A 98 -18.74 -16.86 -6.33
N SER A 99 -17.50 -16.48 -6.40
CA SER A 99 -16.41 -17.04 -5.59
C SER A 99 -16.79 -17.07 -4.12
N GLY A 100 -16.77 -18.26 -3.50
CA GLY A 100 -17.22 -18.48 -2.12
C GLY A 100 -18.68 -18.95 -1.98
N SER A 101 -19.48 -19.02 -3.05
CA SER A 101 -20.87 -19.49 -2.98
C SER A 101 -20.94 -20.91 -2.41
N PRO A 102 -21.57 -21.13 -1.23
CA PRO A 102 -21.65 -22.44 -0.60
C PRO A 102 -22.49 -23.40 -1.40
N VAL A 103 -22.07 -24.65 -1.44
CA VAL A 103 -22.77 -25.76 -2.12
C VAL A 103 -23.17 -26.80 -1.09
N TYR A 104 -24.43 -27.23 -1.18
CA TYR A 104 -25.05 -28.20 -0.26
C TYR A 104 -25.54 -29.41 -1.03
N ILE A 105 -25.33 -30.61 -0.48
CA ILE A 105 -25.92 -31.87 -0.90
C ILE A 105 -26.60 -32.48 0.33
N ASP A 106 -27.88 -32.86 0.22
CA ASP A 106 -28.69 -33.38 1.32
C ASP A 106 -28.65 -32.50 2.59
N GLY A 107 -28.66 -31.16 2.40
CA GLY A 107 -28.61 -30.18 3.48
C GLY A 107 -27.25 -30.03 4.16
N LYS A 108 -26.19 -30.73 3.73
CA LYS A 108 -24.82 -30.64 4.25
C LYS A 108 -23.95 -29.85 3.31
N ILE A 109 -23.13 -28.96 3.85
CA ILE A 109 -22.18 -28.17 3.04
C ILE A 109 -21.03 -29.07 2.57
N VAL A 110 -20.73 -29.03 1.26
CA VAL A 110 -19.63 -29.79 0.64
C VAL A 110 -18.43 -28.93 0.30
N GLY A 111 -18.63 -27.62 0.10
CA GLY A 111 -17.60 -26.69 -0.28
C GLY A 111 -18.13 -25.40 -0.86
N SER A 112 -17.29 -24.67 -1.58
CA SER A 112 -17.65 -23.41 -2.23
C SER A 112 -17.25 -23.35 -3.70
N VAL A 113 -18.06 -22.72 -4.52
CA VAL A 113 -17.74 -22.40 -5.92
C VAL A 113 -16.50 -21.48 -5.94
N SER A 114 -15.41 -21.90 -6.58
CA SER A 114 -14.10 -21.21 -6.46
C SER A 114 -13.35 -21.06 -7.78
N PHE A 115 -13.56 -21.99 -8.72
CA PHE A 115 -12.84 -22.04 -9.98
C PHE A 115 -13.79 -22.16 -11.17
N SER A 116 -13.33 -21.71 -12.33
CA SER A 116 -14.08 -21.82 -13.60
C SER A 116 -13.14 -22.01 -14.79
N TYR A 117 -13.68 -22.45 -15.91
CA TYR A 117 -12.96 -22.44 -17.19
C TYR A 117 -13.24 -21.13 -17.92
N ALA A 118 -12.19 -20.46 -18.37
CA ALA A 118 -12.33 -19.32 -19.26
C ALA A 118 -13.03 -19.74 -20.57
N PHE A 119 -13.95 -18.90 -21.06
CA PHE A 119 -14.70 -19.12 -22.32
C PHE A 119 -15.49 -20.45 -22.38
N SER A 120 -15.85 -21.03 -21.23
CA SER A 120 -16.69 -22.23 -21.21
C SER A 120 -18.11 -21.92 -21.72
N LYS A 121 -18.65 -22.78 -22.57
CA LYS A 121 -20.04 -22.67 -23.08
C LYS A 121 -21.09 -23.02 -22.02
N GLU A 122 -20.70 -23.86 -21.06
CA GLU A 122 -21.55 -24.26 -19.93
C GLU A 122 -20.95 -23.71 -18.63
N ALA A 123 -21.77 -23.50 -17.62
CA ALA A 123 -21.30 -23.05 -16.31
C ALA A 123 -20.65 -24.22 -15.54
N ILE A 124 -19.46 -24.64 -15.96
CA ILE A 124 -18.65 -25.66 -15.28
C ILE A 124 -17.78 -24.95 -14.24
N ALA A 125 -17.90 -25.39 -12.99
CA ALA A 125 -17.19 -24.82 -11.85
C ALA A 125 -16.36 -25.87 -11.11
N GLY A 126 -15.24 -25.41 -10.53
CA GLY A 126 -14.49 -26.13 -9.51
C GLY A 126 -14.94 -25.66 -8.13
N ILE A 127 -15.20 -26.60 -7.24
CA ILE A 127 -15.64 -26.34 -5.86
C ILE A 127 -14.48 -26.74 -4.95
N THR A 128 -14.04 -25.81 -4.10
CA THR A 128 -13.06 -26.09 -3.03
C THR A 128 -13.77 -26.85 -1.90
N PRO A 129 -13.29 -28.04 -1.48
CA PRO A 129 -13.90 -28.79 -0.40
C PRO A 129 -13.91 -28.01 0.91
N ILE A 130 -15.02 -28.11 1.67
CA ILE A 130 -15.18 -27.35 2.92
C ILE A 130 -14.13 -27.72 3.96
N GLU A 131 -13.67 -28.98 4.01
CA GLU A 131 -12.63 -29.45 4.93
C GLU A 131 -11.31 -28.69 4.71
N GLU A 132 -10.96 -28.41 3.45
CA GLU A 132 -9.74 -27.64 3.12
C GLU A 132 -9.87 -26.16 3.51
N MET A 133 -11.07 -25.58 3.41
CA MET A 133 -11.33 -24.21 3.86
C MET A 133 -11.29 -24.07 5.38
N LEU A 134 -11.87 -25.03 6.11
CA LEU A 134 -11.85 -25.06 7.59
C LEU A 134 -10.45 -25.17 8.16
N ALA A 135 -9.54 -25.83 7.44
CA ALA A 135 -8.12 -25.94 7.83
C ALA A 135 -7.40 -24.58 7.94
N ILE A 136 -7.92 -23.52 7.31
CA ILE A 136 -7.36 -22.15 7.40
C ILE A 136 -7.30 -21.69 8.86
N GLY A 137 -8.37 -21.93 9.64
CA GLY A 137 -8.48 -21.49 11.04
C GLY A 137 -7.48 -22.14 12.01
N GLY A 138 -6.94 -23.31 11.68
CA GLY A 138 -5.97 -24.06 12.50
C GLY A 138 -4.51 -23.65 12.30
N GLN A 139 -4.20 -22.87 11.26
CA GLN A 139 -2.83 -22.50 10.92
C GLN A 139 -2.34 -21.31 11.74
N LYS A 140 -1.47 -21.56 12.73
CA LYS A 140 -0.68 -20.51 13.39
C LYS A 140 0.48 -20.14 12.48
N VAL A 141 0.38 -19.03 11.77
CA VAL A 141 1.49 -18.50 11.00
C VAL A 141 1.92 -17.16 11.61
N PRO A 142 3.22 -16.94 11.82
CA PRO A 142 3.69 -15.65 12.31
C PRO A 142 3.26 -14.52 11.37
N PRO A 143 3.07 -13.30 11.89
CA PRO A 143 2.83 -12.13 11.07
C PRO A 143 3.90 -12.04 9.98
N ARG A 144 3.50 -11.68 8.77
CA ARG A 144 4.42 -11.47 7.67
C ARG A 144 5.37 -10.33 8.04
N THR A 145 6.63 -10.64 8.28
CA THR A 145 7.70 -9.64 8.22
C THR A 145 7.87 -9.26 6.74
N GLY A 146 8.01 -7.98 6.46
CA GLY A 146 8.06 -7.45 5.10
C GLY A 146 8.89 -8.31 4.14
N VAL A 147 8.52 -8.33 2.88
CA VAL A 147 9.30 -9.03 1.85
C VAL A 147 10.61 -8.28 1.73
N SER A 148 11.62 -8.74 2.43
CA SER A 148 12.96 -8.23 2.25
C SER A 148 13.52 -8.70 0.90
N GLN A 149 13.06 -8.10 -0.19
CA GLN A 149 13.97 -7.93 -1.30
C GLN A 149 14.95 -6.87 -0.83
N PRO A 150 16.23 -7.18 -0.69
CA PRO A 150 17.20 -6.20 -0.23
C PRO A 150 17.14 -5.01 -1.18
N VAL A 151 16.73 -3.87 -0.65
CA VAL A 151 16.80 -2.62 -1.40
C VAL A 151 18.26 -2.44 -1.79
N ASN A 152 18.54 -2.34 -3.07
CA ASN A 152 19.91 -2.08 -3.51
C ASN A 152 20.28 -0.63 -3.15
N TRP A 153 20.74 -0.42 -1.92
CA TRP A 153 21.13 0.87 -1.38
C TRP A 153 22.26 1.54 -2.18
N LEU A 154 23.03 0.73 -2.92
CA LEU A 154 24.09 1.24 -3.81
C LEU A 154 23.52 2.09 -4.95
N ASN A 155 22.29 1.81 -5.36
CA ASN A 155 21.57 2.54 -6.40
C ASN A 155 20.43 3.40 -5.82
N MET A 156 20.49 3.73 -4.52
CA MET A 156 19.49 4.58 -3.89
C MET A 156 19.38 5.92 -4.62
N PRO A 157 18.18 6.33 -5.02
CA PRO A 157 17.98 7.60 -5.70
C PRO A 157 18.46 8.79 -4.91
N ALA A 158 18.91 9.79 -5.63
CA ALA A 158 19.58 10.97 -5.12
C ALA A 158 18.61 12.02 -4.60
N THR A 159 17.48 12.14 -5.26
CA THR A 159 16.47 13.14 -5.00
C THR A 159 15.13 12.47 -4.73
N LEU A 160 14.20 13.22 -4.17
CA LEU A 160 12.83 12.76 -3.95
C LEU A 160 12.17 12.34 -5.27
N GLU A 161 12.41 13.07 -6.35
CA GLU A 161 11.87 12.75 -7.68
C GLU A 161 12.41 11.42 -8.23
N GLN A 162 13.71 11.19 -8.09
CA GLN A 162 14.33 9.93 -8.51
C GLN A 162 13.87 8.75 -7.65
N LEU A 163 13.59 8.96 -6.36
CA LEU A 163 13.06 7.93 -5.48
C LEU A 163 11.66 7.48 -5.94
N GLY A 164 10.79 8.42 -6.29
CA GLY A 164 9.48 8.11 -6.86
C GLY A 164 9.57 7.30 -8.15
N SER A 165 10.47 7.72 -9.06
CA SER A 165 10.70 7.01 -10.33
C SER A 165 11.24 5.59 -10.15
N ALA A 166 12.12 5.39 -9.16
CA ALA A 166 12.64 4.05 -8.83
C ALA A 166 11.53 3.12 -8.33
N TYR A 167 10.60 3.63 -7.52
CA TYR A 167 9.46 2.84 -7.06
C TYR A 167 8.60 2.32 -8.23
N LEU A 168 8.33 3.15 -9.24
CA LEU A 168 7.56 2.72 -10.41
C LEU A 168 8.24 1.55 -11.13
N ASN A 169 9.55 1.59 -11.27
CA ASN A 169 10.32 0.48 -11.87
C ASN A 169 10.27 -0.79 -11.01
N TRP A 170 10.33 -0.67 -9.69
CA TRP A 170 10.22 -1.82 -8.77
C TRP A 170 8.83 -2.44 -8.81
N SER A 171 7.76 -1.63 -8.87
CA SER A 171 6.38 -2.10 -8.89
C SER A 171 6.03 -2.88 -10.16
N GLN A 172 6.63 -2.54 -11.30
CA GLN A 172 6.43 -3.24 -12.57
C GLN A 172 7.01 -4.67 -12.58
N GLN A 173 8.07 -4.93 -11.82
CA GLN A 173 8.69 -6.26 -11.73
C GLN A 173 7.86 -7.28 -10.93
N VAL A 174 6.88 -6.85 -10.16
CA VAL A 174 6.02 -7.72 -9.34
C VAL A 174 4.85 -8.31 -10.13
N GLY A 175 4.57 -7.81 -11.33
CA GLY A 175 3.34 -8.09 -12.09
C GLY A 175 3.41 -9.18 -13.16
N GLU A 176 4.53 -9.90 -13.31
CA GLU A 176 4.60 -11.00 -14.29
C GLU A 176 4.03 -12.31 -13.70
N THR A 177 2.76 -12.58 -14.00
CA THR A 177 2.11 -13.86 -13.71
C THR A 177 2.02 -14.71 -14.99
N ALA A 178 2.30 -16.01 -14.85
CA ALA A 178 2.22 -16.94 -15.95
C ALA A 178 0.79 -17.06 -16.48
N SER A 179 0.60 -16.91 -17.78
CA SER A 179 -0.68 -17.12 -18.46
C SER A 179 -1.03 -18.61 -18.44
N TYR A 180 -2.10 -18.97 -17.76
CA TYR A 180 -2.65 -20.33 -17.74
C TYR A 180 -3.66 -20.48 -18.88
N ASP A 181 -3.22 -20.99 -20.02
CA ASP A 181 -4.09 -21.32 -21.14
C ASP A 181 -4.76 -22.68 -20.91
N ARG A 182 -6.12 -22.74 -20.94
CA ARG A 182 -7.00 -23.94 -20.89
C ARG A 182 -7.08 -24.71 -19.57
N SER A 183 -6.72 -24.13 -18.44
CA SER A 183 -6.87 -24.76 -17.12
C SER A 183 -8.06 -24.18 -16.35
N LEU A 184 -8.49 -24.90 -15.31
CA LEU A 184 -9.41 -24.37 -14.30
C LEU A 184 -8.69 -23.28 -13.52
N VAL A 185 -9.20 -22.05 -13.60
CA VAL A 185 -8.60 -20.88 -12.95
C VAL A 185 -9.52 -20.36 -11.82
N PRO A 186 -8.97 -19.67 -10.81
CA PRO A 186 -9.80 -19.01 -9.82
C PRO A 186 -10.85 -18.10 -10.49
N ILE A 187 -12.08 -18.14 -9.99
CA ILE A 187 -13.11 -17.22 -10.44
C ILE A 187 -12.68 -15.80 -10.13
N LYS A 188 -12.62 -14.94 -11.14
CA LYS A 188 -12.24 -13.55 -10.94
C LYS A 188 -13.14 -12.88 -9.90
N VAL A 189 -12.54 -12.10 -9.02
CA VAL A 189 -13.23 -11.32 -7.99
C VAL A 189 -13.44 -9.91 -8.50
N PRO A 190 -14.68 -9.37 -8.57
CA PRO A 190 -14.91 -7.98 -8.90
C PRO A 190 -14.15 -7.06 -7.92
N LEU A 191 -13.21 -6.28 -8.42
CA LEU A 191 -12.48 -5.26 -7.67
C LEU A 191 -13.08 -3.90 -8.01
N VAL A 192 -13.89 -3.39 -7.09
CA VAL A 192 -14.70 -2.17 -7.28
C VAL A 192 -13.88 -0.95 -6.90
N PHE A 193 -13.66 -0.07 -7.88
CA PHE A 193 -13.01 1.23 -7.75
C PHE A 193 -14.07 2.32 -7.63
N SER A 194 -14.28 2.89 -6.46
CA SER A 194 -15.25 3.96 -6.20
C SER A 194 -14.57 5.29 -5.94
N GLY A 195 -15.00 6.34 -6.66
CA GLY A 195 -14.39 7.67 -6.58
C GLY A 195 -13.13 7.84 -7.43
N PHE A 196 -12.65 6.78 -8.09
CA PHE A 196 -11.48 6.86 -8.97
C PHE A 196 -11.81 7.48 -10.32
N SER A 197 -10.92 8.34 -10.84
CA SER A 197 -11.01 8.83 -12.20
C SER A 197 -10.75 7.69 -13.20
N THR A 198 -11.36 7.78 -14.40
CA THR A 198 -11.13 6.79 -15.48
C THR A 198 -9.65 6.65 -15.82
N ARG A 199 -8.89 7.75 -15.76
CA ARG A 199 -7.44 7.76 -16.00
C ARG A 199 -6.69 6.94 -14.95
N ALA A 200 -6.91 7.22 -13.66
CA ALA A 200 -6.27 6.48 -12.58
C ALA A 200 -6.68 5.00 -12.60
N PHE A 201 -7.97 4.70 -12.83
CA PHE A 201 -8.44 3.33 -13.03
C PHE A 201 -7.65 2.60 -14.12
N ASN A 202 -7.49 3.19 -15.31
CA ASN A 202 -6.75 2.58 -16.41
C ASN A 202 -5.25 2.39 -16.10
N SER A 203 -4.65 3.29 -15.32
CA SER A 203 -3.23 3.20 -14.94
C SER A 203 -2.97 2.14 -13.87
N PHE A 204 -3.91 1.95 -12.93
CA PHE A 204 -3.67 1.10 -11.76
C PHE A 204 -4.41 -0.25 -11.78
N LYS A 205 -5.39 -0.43 -12.67
CA LYS A 205 -6.17 -1.68 -12.74
C LYS A 205 -5.29 -2.93 -12.90
N SER A 206 -4.23 -2.87 -13.70
CA SER A 206 -3.31 -4.00 -13.90
C SER A 206 -2.41 -4.25 -12.70
N ILE A 207 -1.95 -3.19 -12.03
CA ILE A 207 -1.05 -3.28 -10.87
C ILE A 207 -1.78 -3.86 -9.66
N LEU A 208 -3.03 -3.41 -9.42
CA LEU A 208 -3.79 -3.79 -8.23
C LEU A 208 -4.61 -5.07 -8.43
N ALA A 209 -5.05 -5.35 -9.66
CA ALA A 209 -5.94 -6.48 -9.91
C ALA A 209 -5.17 -7.81 -10.10
N GLY A 210 -4.02 -7.82 -10.75
CA GLY A 210 -3.43 -9.09 -11.17
C GLY A 210 -4.41 -9.95 -11.97
N ASP A 211 -4.20 -11.26 -12.04
CA ASP A 211 -5.06 -12.18 -12.82
C ASP A 211 -6.33 -12.61 -12.06
N ASN A 212 -6.34 -12.50 -10.73
CA ASN A 212 -7.43 -12.99 -9.87
C ASN A 212 -8.61 -12.01 -9.76
N PHE A 213 -8.48 -10.78 -10.25
CA PHE A 213 -9.50 -9.76 -10.10
C PHE A 213 -10.09 -9.32 -11.44
N GLN A 214 -11.36 -8.92 -11.39
CA GLN A 214 -12.05 -8.21 -12.45
C GLN A 214 -12.19 -6.74 -12.02
N PRO A 215 -11.35 -5.82 -12.51
CA PRO A 215 -11.48 -4.39 -12.16
C PRO A 215 -12.78 -3.81 -12.70
N VAL A 216 -13.52 -3.13 -11.86
CA VAL A 216 -14.80 -2.52 -12.19
C VAL A 216 -14.86 -1.10 -11.62
N LEU A 217 -15.24 -0.11 -12.43
CA LEU A 217 -15.63 1.20 -11.92
C LEU A 217 -17.00 1.07 -11.28
N GLY A 218 -17.11 1.44 -10.02
CA GLY A 218 -18.32 1.34 -9.23
C GLY A 218 -18.61 2.59 -8.42
N SER A 219 -19.57 2.49 -7.53
CA SER A 219 -19.91 3.51 -6.56
C SER A 219 -19.99 2.92 -5.17
N ARG A 220 -19.73 3.74 -4.16
CA ARG A 220 -20.01 3.42 -2.76
C ARG A 220 -21.47 3.77 -2.44
N MET A 221 -22.10 3.00 -1.56
CA MET A 221 -23.37 3.45 -0.97
C MET A 221 -23.17 4.80 -0.28
N ALA A 222 -24.03 5.78 -0.57
CA ALA A 222 -23.94 7.09 0.06
C ALA A 222 -23.96 6.94 1.59
N ALA A 223 -22.95 7.46 2.27
CA ALA A 223 -22.95 7.60 3.72
C ALA A 223 -23.99 8.65 4.12
N GLY A 224 -25.23 8.26 4.26
CA GLY A 224 -26.31 9.22 4.51
C GLY A 224 -27.71 8.64 4.28
N GLN A 225 -27.82 7.50 3.64
CA GLN A 225 -28.96 6.65 3.93
C GLN A 225 -28.73 5.99 5.30
N THR A 226 -28.61 6.82 6.35
CA THR A 226 -29.00 6.44 7.70
C THR A 226 -30.45 6.02 7.56
N LEU A 227 -30.63 4.75 7.38
CA LEU A 227 -31.88 4.07 7.60
C LEU A 227 -32.48 4.68 8.88
N ASN A 228 -33.69 5.21 8.77
CA ASN A 228 -34.47 5.68 9.91
C ASN A 228 -34.19 4.79 11.13
N LEU A 229 -33.97 5.39 12.30
CA LEU A 229 -33.66 4.75 13.60
C LEU A 229 -34.69 3.72 14.10
N SER A 230 -35.59 3.24 13.25
CA SER A 230 -36.59 2.19 13.51
C SER A 230 -36.33 0.88 12.74
N ILE A 231 -35.17 0.72 12.10
CA ILE A 231 -34.81 -0.54 11.43
C ILE A 231 -34.11 -1.43 12.44
N PRO A 232 -34.51 -2.72 12.53
CA PRO A 232 -33.83 -3.70 13.35
C PRO A 232 -32.35 -3.75 12.97
N PRO A 233 -31.46 -4.11 13.91
CA PRO A 233 -30.05 -4.25 13.60
C PRO A 233 -29.88 -5.10 12.33
N PRO A 234 -28.94 -4.75 11.44
CA PRO A 234 -28.80 -5.46 10.18
C PRO A 234 -28.70 -6.96 10.45
N PRO A 235 -29.38 -7.81 9.67
CA PRO A 235 -29.42 -9.25 9.92
C PRO A 235 -27.99 -9.78 10.02
N ALA A 236 -27.77 -10.78 10.87
CA ALA A 236 -26.48 -11.45 10.98
C ALA A 236 -26.00 -11.92 9.60
N ILE A 237 -24.70 -11.90 9.37
CA ILE A 237 -24.11 -12.45 8.14
C ILE A 237 -24.43 -13.94 8.07
N SER A 238 -24.84 -14.40 6.89
CA SER A 238 -25.16 -15.81 6.63
C SER A 238 -24.48 -16.31 5.36
N GLU A 239 -24.41 -17.63 5.22
CA GLU A 239 -23.85 -18.30 4.06
C GLU A 239 -24.60 -17.92 2.78
N GLY A 240 -23.87 -17.63 1.72
CA GLY A 240 -24.42 -17.16 0.43
C GLY A 240 -24.56 -15.66 0.31
N GLN A 241 -24.40 -14.88 1.38
CA GLN A 241 -24.41 -13.42 1.30
C GLN A 241 -23.16 -12.86 0.63
N ALA A 242 -23.34 -11.73 -0.05
CA ALA A 242 -22.23 -10.98 -0.62
C ALA A 242 -21.46 -10.20 0.47
N VAL A 243 -20.15 -10.26 0.41
CA VAL A 243 -19.24 -9.51 1.30
C VAL A 243 -18.13 -8.86 0.49
N GLY A 244 -17.55 -7.79 1.06
CA GLY A 244 -16.41 -7.09 0.49
C GLY A 244 -15.16 -7.25 1.34
N VAL A 245 -14.01 -7.28 0.66
CA VAL A 245 -12.68 -7.12 1.27
C VAL A 245 -12.17 -5.76 0.88
N GLN A 246 -12.20 -4.83 1.84
CA GLN A 246 -11.84 -3.43 1.62
C GLN A 246 -10.34 -3.23 1.83
N LEU A 247 -9.66 -2.77 0.77
CA LEU A 247 -8.24 -2.44 0.76
C LEU A 247 -8.01 -0.94 1.01
N MET A 248 -8.92 -0.10 0.55
CA MET A 248 -8.94 1.34 0.78
C MET A 248 -10.37 1.79 1.06
N GLY A 249 -10.53 2.75 1.96
CA GLY A 249 -11.82 3.37 2.28
C GLY A 249 -11.66 4.86 2.56
N GLY A 250 -12.76 5.58 2.70
CA GLY A 250 -12.77 7.04 2.89
C GLY A 250 -13.37 7.76 1.69
N ASP A 251 -12.74 8.84 1.20
CA ASP A 251 -13.20 9.57 0.01
C ASP A 251 -13.00 8.77 -1.28
N LEU A 252 -12.08 7.81 -1.28
CA LEU A 252 -11.98 6.74 -2.28
C LEU A 252 -12.27 5.40 -1.62
N ASP A 253 -12.79 4.44 -2.39
CA ASP A 253 -13.01 3.07 -1.93
C ASP A 253 -12.50 2.06 -2.97
N LEU A 254 -11.77 1.06 -2.49
CA LEU A 254 -11.32 -0.06 -3.28
C LEU A 254 -11.64 -1.35 -2.52
N THR A 255 -12.62 -2.10 -3.03
CA THR A 255 -13.15 -3.28 -2.37
C THR A 255 -13.33 -4.42 -3.35
N ALA A 256 -12.83 -5.60 -2.98
CA ALA A 256 -13.06 -6.84 -3.71
C ALA A 256 -14.33 -7.52 -3.19
N VAL A 257 -15.23 -7.97 -4.10
CA VAL A 257 -16.55 -8.49 -3.72
C VAL A 257 -16.68 -9.97 -4.05
N GLY A 258 -17.10 -10.76 -3.06
CA GLY A 258 -17.35 -12.20 -3.19
C GLY A 258 -18.49 -12.67 -2.28
N THR A 259 -18.48 -13.96 -1.95
CA THR A 259 -19.59 -14.62 -1.26
C THR A 259 -19.10 -15.34 0.00
N VAL A 260 -19.89 -15.30 1.07
CA VAL A 260 -19.65 -16.03 2.32
C VAL A 260 -19.95 -17.52 2.10
N THR A 261 -19.00 -18.36 2.46
CA THR A 261 -19.13 -19.82 2.36
C THR A 261 -19.68 -20.44 3.63
N TYR A 262 -19.13 -20.06 4.77
CA TYR A 262 -19.40 -20.71 6.06
C TYR A 262 -19.32 -19.70 7.19
N VAL A 263 -20.21 -19.82 8.16
CA VAL A 263 -20.27 -18.96 9.34
C VAL A 263 -20.18 -19.84 10.60
N ASP A 264 -19.26 -19.49 11.49
CA ASP A 264 -19.10 -20.12 12.81
C ASP A 264 -18.91 -19.05 13.87
N GLY A 265 -20.00 -18.63 14.49
CA GLY A 265 -20.01 -17.52 15.44
C GLY A 265 -19.53 -16.21 14.81
N GLU A 266 -18.42 -15.67 15.30
CA GLU A 266 -17.78 -14.44 14.77
C GLU A 266 -16.85 -14.70 13.59
N LYS A 267 -16.59 -15.96 13.22
CA LYS A 267 -15.69 -16.31 12.12
C LYS A 267 -16.48 -16.62 10.86
N ILE A 268 -15.95 -16.16 9.73
CA ILE A 268 -16.49 -16.48 8.41
C ILE A 268 -15.39 -17.01 7.49
N LEU A 269 -15.74 -17.95 6.63
CA LEU A 269 -14.95 -18.35 5.48
C LEU A 269 -15.60 -17.83 4.21
N ALA A 270 -14.83 -17.32 3.27
CA ALA A 270 -15.35 -16.77 2.04
C ALA A 270 -14.39 -17.01 0.85
N PHE A 271 -14.86 -16.79 -0.36
CA PHE A 271 -14.17 -16.81 -1.64
C PHE A 271 -13.68 -18.19 -2.14
N GLY A 272 -13.31 -19.11 -1.29
CA GLY A 272 -12.86 -20.47 -1.68
C GLY A 272 -11.54 -20.55 -2.42
N HIS A 273 -10.89 -19.44 -2.69
CA HIS A 273 -9.53 -19.29 -3.22
C HIS A 273 -8.87 -18.04 -2.64
N SER A 274 -7.56 -17.89 -2.81
CA SER A 274 -6.82 -16.72 -2.32
C SER A 274 -7.08 -15.46 -3.16
N PHE A 275 -6.84 -14.30 -2.55
CA PHE A 275 -6.64 -13.04 -3.27
C PHE A 275 -5.22 -12.95 -3.83
N TYR A 276 -4.29 -12.69 -2.93
CA TYR A 276 -2.85 -12.57 -3.22
C TYR A 276 -2.03 -13.70 -2.57
N ASN A 277 -2.69 -14.60 -1.82
CA ASN A 277 -2.05 -15.68 -1.05
C ASN A 277 -0.97 -15.16 -0.07
N LEU A 278 -1.26 -14.06 0.60
CA LEU A 278 -0.29 -13.38 1.46
C LEU A 278 -0.20 -13.95 2.88
N GLY A 279 -1.02 -14.94 3.21
CA GLY A 279 -1.01 -15.57 4.52
C GLY A 279 -1.77 -14.76 5.57
N THR A 280 -1.12 -14.30 6.63
CA THR A 280 -1.74 -13.41 7.63
C THR A 280 -1.85 -12.01 7.06
N VAL A 281 -3.07 -11.46 7.10
CA VAL A 281 -3.43 -10.14 6.58
C VAL A 281 -4.29 -9.37 7.59
N ASP A 282 -4.54 -8.09 7.35
CA ASP A 282 -5.42 -7.26 8.18
C ASP A 282 -6.19 -6.29 7.26
N TYR A 283 -7.19 -6.86 6.54
CA TYR A 283 -8.01 -6.10 5.59
C TYR A 283 -9.42 -5.88 6.13
N GLY A 284 -10.15 -4.90 5.62
CA GLY A 284 -11.53 -4.67 6.02
C GLY A 284 -12.47 -5.74 5.51
N LEU A 285 -13.39 -6.20 6.35
CA LEU A 285 -14.54 -7.01 5.97
C LEU A 285 -15.76 -6.10 5.95
N THR A 286 -16.39 -5.93 4.79
CA THR A 286 -17.58 -5.09 4.60
C THR A 286 -18.77 -5.89 4.15
N ARG A 287 -19.98 -5.35 4.33
CA ARG A 287 -21.13 -5.78 3.57
C ARG A 287 -20.98 -5.39 2.11
N ALA A 288 -21.69 -6.08 1.22
CA ALA A 288 -21.80 -5.71 -0.18
C ALA A 288 -23.24 -5.91 -0.66
N GLU A 289 -23.64 -5.07 -1.61
CA GLU A 289 -24.92 -5.19 -2.29
C GLU A 289 -24.68 -5.37 -3.78
N ILE A 290 -25.33 -6.36 -4.38
CA ILE A 290 -25.21 -6.67 -5.81
C ILE A 290 -26.28 -5.89 -6.57
N LEU A 291 -25.87 -4.91 -7.36
CA LEU A 291 -26.81 -4.15 -8.18
C LEU A 291 -27.40 -5.01 -9.29
N THR A 292 -26.56 -5.76 -9.97
CA THR A 292 -26.96 -6.68 -11.06
C THR A 292 -25.79 -7.60 -11.43
N VAL A 293 -26.10 -8.64 -12.19
CA VAL A 293 -25.08 -9.39 -12.95
C VAL A 293 -24.98 -8.80 -14.34
N VAL A 294 -23.77 -8.47 -14.76
CA VAL A 294 -23.47 -7.99 -16.12
C VAL A 294 -23.01 -9.17 -16.96
N PRO A 295 -23.82 -9.62 -17.95
CA PRO A 295 -23.39 -10.65 -18.88
C PRO A 295 -22.26 -10.15 -19.78
N SER A 296 -21.22 -10.96 -19.97
CA SER A 296 -20.07 -10.61 -20.81
C SER A 296 -19.58 -11.87 -21.54
N LEU A 297 -19.09 -11.69 -22.77
CA LEU A 297 -18.49 -12.77 -23.54
C LEU A 297 -17.16 -13.25 -22.95
N GLU A 298 -16.42 -12.36 -22.31
CA GLU A 298 -15.13 -12.70 -21.69
C GLU A 298 -15.34 -13.28 -20.28
N SER A 299 -16.01 -12.53 -19.41
CA SER A 299 -16.29 -12.91 -18.03
C SER A 299 -17.46 -12.10 -17.49
N SER A 300 -18.60 -12.75 -17.28
CA SER A 300 -19.74 -12.14 -16.61
C SER A 300 -19.38 -11.80 -15.17
N PHE A 301 -19.89 -10.70 -14.62
CA PHE A 301 -19.53 -10.26 -13.28
C PHE A 301 -20.69 -9.62 -12.52
N LYS A 302 -20.60 -9.68 -11.19
CA LYS A 302 -21.51 -8.96 -10.30
C LYS A 302 -21.06 -7.50 -10.21
N LEU A 303 -21.90 -6.57 -10.65
CA LEU A 303 -21.74 -5.15 -10.36
C LEU A 303 -22.24 -4.90 -8.94
N ALA A 304 -21.37 -4.43 -8.07
CA ALA A 304 -21.65 -4.30 -6.65
C ALA A 304 -21.35 -2.91 -6.11
N THR A 305 -22.00 -2.57 -4.99
CA THR A 305 -21.64 -1.44 -4.13
C THR A 305 -21.14 -1.97 -2.79
N THR A 306 -20.18 -1.24 -2.21
CA THR A 306 -19.62 -1.57 -0.90
C THR A 306 -20.41 -0.90 0.21
N GLY A 307 -20.70 -1.65 1.28
CA GLY A 307 -21.45 -1.21 2.45
C GLY A 307 -20.57 -0.91 3.66
N GLU A 308 -21.18 -1.06 4.84
CA GLU A 308 -20.51 -0.80 6.11
C GLU A 308 -19.38 -1.80 6.41
N LEU A 309 -18.37 -1.35 7.15
CA LEU A 309 -17.31 -2.19 7.69
C LEU A 309 -17.85 -2.96 8.91
N ILE A 310 -17.84 -4.30 8.84
CA ILE A 310 -18.40 -5.19 9.88
C ILE A 310 -17.36 -6.02 10.61
N GLY A 311 -16.11 -6.04 10.11
CA GLY A 311 -15.04 -6.82 10.71
C GLY A 311 -13.74 -6.69 9.94
N ARG A 312 -12.90 -7.72 10.04
CA ARG A 312 -11.64 -7.82 9.30
C ARG A 312 -11.47 -9.19 8.65
N ILE A 313 -10.65 -9.25 7.61
CA ILE A 313 -10.04 -10.46 7.09
C ILE A 313 -8.68 -10.63 7.75
N SER A 314 -8.47 -11.76 8.40
CA SER A 314 -7.24 -12.07 9.15
C SER A 314 -6.30 -13.02 8.45
N GLN A 315 -6.80 -13.80 7.47
CA GLN A 315 -5.99 -14.71 6.66
C GLN A 315 -6.46 -14.74 5.20
N ASP A 316 -5.48 -14.81 4.29
CA ASP A 316 -5.62 -14.99 2.85
C ASP A 316 -4.81 -16.21 2.43
N ARG A 317 -5.48 -17.33 2.14
CA ARG A 317 -4.89 -18.63 1.87
C ARG A 317 -5.37 -19.21 0.54
N THR A 318 -4.67 -20.19 0.03
CA THR A 318 -5.00 -20.84 -1.26
C THR A 318 -6.43 -21.35 -1.35
N THR A 319 -7.02 -21.79 -0.23
CA THR A 319 -8.37 -22.37 -0.16
C THR A 319 -9.45 -21.38 0.30
N GLY A 320 -9.11 -20.09 0.46
CA GLY A 320 -10.06 -19.04 0.82
C GLY A 320 -9.52 -18.02 1.79
N VAL A 321 -10.41 -17.17 2.27
CA VAL A 321 -10.09 -16.16 3.28
C VAL A 321 -10.85 -16.42 4.57
N LEU A 322 -10.21 -16.08 5.72
CA LEU A 322 -10.82 -16.10 7.04
C LEU A 322 -11.12 -14.69 7.51
N GLY A 323 -12.38 -14.41 7.79
CA GLY A 323 -12.86 -13.17 8.37
C GLY A 323 -13.25 -13.31 9.84
N GLU A 324 -13.19 -12.21 10.58
CA GLU A 324 -13.59 -12.06 11.96
C GLU A 324 -14.56 -10.88 12.10
N ILE A 325 -15.82 -11.14 12.41
CA ILE A 325 -16.85 -10.12 12.62
C ILE A 325 -16.61 -9.43 13.96
N GLY A 326 -16.88 -8.12 14.03
CA GLY A 326 -16.72 -7.33 15.25
C GLY A 326 -15.27 -6.98 15.60
N ARG A 327 -14.28 -7.48 14.85
CA ARG A 327 -12.87 -7.09 14.95
C ARG A 327 -12.48 -6.28 13.73
N TYR A 328 -11.90 -5.10 13.94
CA TYR A 328 -11.63 -4.16 12.87
C TYR A 328 -10.15 -4.11 12.50
N PRO A 329 -9.82 -3.91 11.21
CA PRO A 329 -8.44 -3.80 10.78
C PRO A 329 -7.79 -2.50 11.24
N ARG A 330 -6.47 -2.52 11.32
CA ARG A 330 -5.67 -1.31 11.57
C ARG A 330 -5.29 -0.67 10.25
N TYR A 331 -6.14 0.22 9.77
CA TYR A 331 -5.82 1.03 8.62
C TYR A 331 -4.78 2.10 8.94
N VAL A 332 -4.03 2.51 7.93
CA VAL A 332 -3.23 3.73 7.94
C VAL A 332 -4.14 4.89 7.50
N PRO A 333 -4.48 5.82 8.41
CA PRO A 333 -5.19 7.04 8.02
C PRO A 333 -4.27 7.94 7.20
N VAL A 334 -4.82 8.48 6.11
CA VAL A 334 -4.12 9.41 5.21
C VAL A 334 -4.96 10.67 5.09
N ASN A 335 -4.46 11.78 5.61
CA ASN A 335 -5.11 13.08 5.53
C ASN A 335 -4.43 13.90 4.44
N ILE A 336 -5.20 14.42 3.51
CA ILE A 336 -4.69 15.15 2.36
C ILE A 336 -5.40 16.50 2.29
N GLU A 337 -4.64 17.58 2.30
CA GLU A 337 -5.13 18.93 2.03
C GLU A 337 -4.56 19.39 0.68
N ILE A 338 -5.44 19.71 -0.27
CA ILE A 338 -5.06 20.29 -1.56
C ILE A 338 -5.59 21.73 -1.61
N GLN A 339 -4.69 22.68 -1.83
CA GLN A 339 -5.01 24.09 -2.01
C GLN A 339 -4.69 24.51 -3.45
N ASP A 340 -5.69 25.04 -4.16
CA ASP A 340 -5.54 25.58 -5.52
C ASP A 340 -5.07 27.04 -5.52
N ASN A 341 -4.83 27.59 -6.71
CA ASN A 341 -4.46 29.00 -6.93
C ASN A 341 -5.49 30.01 -6.37
N LEU A 342 -6.75 29.62 -6.28
CA LEU A 342 -7.84 30.46 -5.79
C LEU A 342 -8.00 30.40 -4.27
N ILE A 343 -7.01 29.81 -3.56
CA ILE A 343 -6.99 29.65 -2.10
C ILE A 343 -8.14 28.74 -1.60
N ARG A 344 -8.78 28.00 -2.49
CA ARG A 344 -9.77 26.99 -2.09
C ARG A 344 -9.04 25.78 -1.54
N LYS A 345 -9.42 25.39 -0.33
CA LYS A 345 -8.87 24.22 0.34
C LYS A 345 -9.86 23.08 0.27
N LYS A 346 -9.41 21.93 -0.20
CA LYS A 346 -10.14 20.68 -0.13
C LYS A 346 -9.40 19.69 0.75
N GLN A 347 -10.15 19.00 1.59
CA GLN A 347 -9.61 17.99 2.49
C GLN A 347 -10.17 16.64 2.11
N PHE A 348 -9.28 15.67 1.99
CA PHE A 348 -9.61 14.28 1.72
C PHE A 348 -9.07 13.40 2.84
N LYS A 349 -9.83 12.36 3.17
CA LYS A 349 -9.47 11.38 4.20
C LYS A 349 -9.56 9.99 3.61
N LEU A 350 -8.44 9.30 3.58
CA LEU A 350 -8.38 7.91 3.17
C LEU A 350 -8.00 7.02 4.36
N LYS A 351 -8.39 5.75 4.28
CA LYS A 351 -7.95 4.67 5.15
C LYS A 351 -7.38 3.59 4.26
N VAL A 352 -6.12 3.28 4.40
CA VAL A 352 -5.43 2.31 3.55
C VAL A 352 -4.98 1.12 4.41
N VAL A 353 -5.11 -0.11 3.92
CA VAL A 353 -4.60 -1.29 4.64
C VAL A 353 -3.12 -1.14 4.93
N ASN A 354 -2.68 -1.65 6.06
CA ASN A 354 -1.26 -1.63 6.45
C ASN A 354 -0.59 -2.94 6.00
N ASP A 355 -0.20 -2.98 4.73
CA ASP A 355 0.43 -4.12 4.08
C ASP A 355 1.70 -3.69 3.33
N PRO A 356 2.84 -4.39 3.47
CA PRO A 356 4.10 -3.97 2.87
C PRO A 356 4.09 -3.81 1.35
N ILE A 357 3.21 -4.54 0.65
CA ILE A 357 3.10 -4.52 -0.83
C ILE A 357 1.96 -3.61 -1.26
N LEU A 358 0.78 -3.77 -0.64
CA LEU A 358 -0.42 -3.09 -1.11
C LEU A 358 -0.46 -1.62 -0.72
N THR A 359 0.00 -1.26 0.50
CA THR A 359 -0.03 0.14 0.96
C THR A 359 0.63 1.11 -0.02
N PRO A 360 1.86 0.86 -0.52
CA PRO A 360 2.49 1.76 -1.49
C PRO A 360 1.69 1.90 -2.79
N ALA A 361 1.19 0.79 -3.34
CA ALA A 361 0.42 0.82 -4.59
C ALA A 361 -0.91 1.58 -4.43
N LEU A 362 -1.60 1.37 -3.31
CA LEU A 362 -2.85 2.06 -2.97
C LEU A 362 -2.64 3.56 -2.76
N LEU A 363 -1.57 3.96 -2.07
CA LEU A 363 -1.20 5.37 -1.90
C LEU A 363 -0.93 6.04 -3.26
N ASN A 364 -0.17 5.38 -4.14
CA ASN A 364 0.09 5.89 -5.48
C ASN A 364 -1.21 6.10 -6.27
N ALA A 365 -2.08 5.08 -6.31
CA ALA A 365 -3.36 5.14 -7.01
C ALA A 365 -4.30 6.22 -6.44
N GLY A 366 -4.41 6.28 -5.10
CA GLY A 366 -5.27 7.24 -4.41
C GLY A 366 -4.82 8.69 -4.64
N LEU A 367 -3.54 8.99 -4.43
CA LEU A 367 -2.99 10.34 -4.63
C LEU A 367 -3.08 10.79 -6.09
N SER A 368 -2.71 9.91 -7.04
CA SER A 368 -2.85 10.23 -8.48
C SER A 368 -4.30 10.54 -8.85
N THR A 369 -5.27 9.84 -8.23
CA THR A 369 -6.69 10.11 -8.44
C THR A 369 -7.10 11.47 -7.89
N LEU A 370 -6.77 11.76 -6.62
CA LEU A 370 -7.22 12.98 -5.95
C LEU A 370 -6.57 14.23 -6.56
N ILE A 371 -5.28 14.21 -6.84
CA ILE A 371 -4.60 15.31 -7.53
C ILE A 371 -5.19 15.50 -8.93
N GLY A 372 -5.40 14.40 -9.68
CA GLY A 372 -5.95 14.46 -11.03
C GLY A 372 -7.43 14.84 -11.10
N ALA A 373 -8.20 14.68 -10.02
CA ALA A 373 -9.60 15.11 -9.96
C ALA A 373 -9.77 16.61 -9.71
N GLU A 374 -8.79 17.22 -9.04
CA GLU A 374 -8.83 18.63 -8.68
C GLU A 374 -8.24 19.57 -9.75
N GLU A 375 -7.41 19.04 -10.62
CA GLU A 375 -6.66 19.80 -11.62
C GLU A 375 -7.17 19.54 -13.04
N ARG A 376 -6.85 20.43 -13.98
CA ARG A 376 -7.13 20.22 -15.39
C ARG A 376 -6.34 19.02 -15.91
N SER A 377 -6.94 18.25 -16.79
CA SER A 377 -6.32 17.04 -17.35
C SER A 377 -5.10 17.29 -18.23
N TYR A 378 -4.85 18.54 -18.63
CA TYR A 378 -3.73 18.96 -19.50
C TYR A 378 -3.27 20.37 -19.13
N GLY A 379 -1.96 20.60 -19.15
CA GLY A 379 -1.38 21.93 -18.96
C GLY A 379 -0.14 21.91 -18.08
N ASN A 380 0.27 23.09 -17.70
CA ASN A 380 1.39 23.33 -16.81
C ASN A 380 0.94 23.15 -15.36
N LEU A 381 1.75 22.47 -14.56
CA LEU A 381 1.45 22.22 -13.15
C LEU A 381 2.72 22.31 -12.30
N SER A 382 2.61 22.97 -11.16
CA SER A 382 3.59 22.89 -10.09
C SER A 382 2.90 22.49 -8.79
N LEU A 383 3.47 21.51 -8.10
CA LEU A 383 3.01 21.01 -6.81
C LEU A 383 4.09 21.30 -5.76
N ASP A 384 3.77 22.19 -4.85
CA ASP A 384 4.54 22.46 -3.64
C ASP A 384 3.92 21.63 -2.51
N PHE A 385 4.68 20.76 -1.85
CA PHE A 385 4.12 19.82 -0.91
C PHE A 385 4.92 19.67 0.37
N GLU A 386 4.22 19.32 1.43
CA GLU A 386 4.73 18.83 2.69
C GLU A 386 4.07 17.48 2.99
N ALA A 387 4.87 16.47 3.36
CA ALA A 387 4.39 15.15 3.75
C ALA A 387 5.02 14.73 5.08
N SER A 388 4.22 14.18 5.98
CA SER A 388 4.68 13.64 7.27
C SER A 388 4.20 12.21 7.43
N PHE A 389 5.14 11.28 7.62
CA PHE A 389 4.87 9.89 7.96
C PHE A 389 5.10 9.70 9.46
N VAL A 390 4.03 9.53 10.21
CA VAL A 390 4.09 9.28 11.65
C VAL A 390 4.17 7.78 11.89
N LEU A 391 5.17 7.32 12.63
CA LEU A 391 5.39 5.92 12.94
C LEU A 391 4.82 5.55 14.33
N GLU A 392 4.50 4.27 14.57
CA GLU A 392 3.91 3.81 15.85
C GLU A 392 4.77 4.19 17.09
N ARG A 393 6.09 4.33 16.92
CA ARG A 393 6.99 4.73 18.02
C ARG A 393 7.14 6.25 18.20
N GLY A 394 6.35 7.04 17.49
CA GLY A 394 6.36 8.49 17.56
C GLY A 394 7.46 9.17 16.71
N GLN A 395 8.27 8.41 15.97
CA GLN A 395 9.21 8.98 15.01
C GLN A 395 8.43 9.54 13.82
N ILE A 396 8.95 10.60 13.21
CA ILE A 396 8.32 11.26 12.05
C ILE A 396 9.37 11.37 10.93
N VAL A 397 8.99 10.94 9.73
CA VAL A 397 9.72 11.28 8.50
C VAL A 397 9.00 12.44 7.86
N HIS A 398 9.70 13.57 7.76
CA HIS A 398 9.16 14.79 7.16
C HIS A 398 9.82 15.03 5.81
N LEU A 399 9.00 15.27 4.79
CA LEU A 399 9.41 15.54 3.42
C LEU A 399 8.74 16.85 2.95
N GLU A 400 9.50 17.64 2.21
CA GLU A 400 8.97 18.81 1.50
C GLU A 400 9.75 19.00 0.22
N ASP A 401 9.07 19.39 -0.86
CA ASP A 401 9.72 19.71 -2.14
C ASP A 401 8.75 20.41 -3.10
N LEU A 402 9.24 20.75 -4.27
CA LEU A 402 8.50 21.30 -5.41
C LEU A 402 8.70 20.39 -6.62
N PHE A 403 7.60 19.93 -7.20
CA PHE A 403 7.58 19.29 -8.52
C PHE A 403 6.92 20.20 -9.54
N SER A 404 7.50 20.32 -10.71
CA SER A 404 7.02 21.25 -11.75
C SER A 404 7.23 20.67 -13.14
N GLY A 405 6.24 20.83 -14.00
CA GLY A 405 6.30 20.34 -15.38
C GLY A 405 4.92 20.32 -16.04
N ASN A 406 4.79 19.48 -17.07
CA ASN A 406 3.47 19.16 -17.61
C ASN A 406 2.69 18.35 -16.57
N PHE A 407 1.39 18.46 -16.55
CA PHE A 407 0.47 17.90 -15.55
C PHE A 407 0.84 16.47 -15.04
N ASP A 408 1.17 15.57 -15.96
CA ASP A 408 1.45 14.17 -15.61
C ASP A 408 2.71 13.98 -14.75
N ASN A 409 3.73 14.79 -15.00
CA ASN A 409 5.02 14.62 -14.31
C ASN A 409 4.94 14.96 -12.82
N PRO A 410 4.45 16.15 -12.40
CA PRO A 410 4.36 16.49 -10.98
C PRO A 410 3.44 15.55 -10.20
N THR A 411 2.30 15.17 -10.78
CA THR A 411 1.33 14.26 -10.17
C THR A 411 1.95 12.88 -9.94
N THR A 412 2.59 12.33 -10.98
CA THR A 412 3.27 11.03 -10.90
C THR A 412 4.45 11.08 -9.94
N SER A 413 5.26 12.14 -9.97
CA SER A 413 6.41 12.32 -9.08
C SER A 413 5.99 12.32 -7.61
N LEU A 414 4.95 13.09 -7.27
CA LEU A 414 4.47 13.17 -5.88
C LEU A 414 3.84 11.85 -5.41
N SER A 415 2.94 11.28 -6.20
CA SER A 415 2.24 10.05 -5.81
C SER A 415 3.21 8.87 -5.69
N SER A 416 4.16 8.73 -6.61
CA SER A 416 5.17 7.68 -6.56
C SER A 416 6.22 7.90 -5.47
N LEU A 417 6.55 9.16 -5.11
CA LEU A 417 7.40 9.45 -3.96
C LEU A 417 6.78 8.97 -2.65
N VAL A 418 5.51 9.32 -2.40
CA VAL A 418 4.80 8.89 -1.19
C VAL A 418 4.73 7.36 -1.11
N ALA A 419 4.48 6.71 -2.25
CA ALA A 419 4.51 5.26 -2.36
C ALA A 419 5.91 4.68 -2.08
N ALA A 420 6.96 5.28 -2.62
CA ALA A 420 8.35 4.85 -2.44
C ALA A 420 8.79 4.92 -0.96
N VAL A 421 8.47 6.03 -0.28
CA VAL A 421 8.79 6.18 1.15
C VAL A 421 8.02 5.17 1.98
N SER A 422 6.73 4.97 1.70
CA SER A 422 5.93 3.94 2.35
C SER A 422 6.51 2.53 2.12
N TYR A 423 6.95 2.22 0.88
CA TYR A 423 7.59 0.95 0.55
C TYR A 423 8.88 0.74 1.35
N LEU A 424 9.78 1.73 1.40
CA LEU A 424 11.04 1.63 2.13
C LEU A 424 10.84 1.50 3.64
N LEU A 425 9.86 2.19 4.21
CA LEU A 425 9.53 2.06 5.62
C LEU A 425 8.98 0.67 5.97
N ASN A 426 8.11 0.12 5.13
CA ASN A 426 7.47 -1.17 5.37
C ASN A 426 8.36 -2.38 5.03
N ASN A 427 9.30 -2.24 4.08
CA ASN A 427 10.13 -3.32 3.55
C ASN A 427 11.62 -3.16 3.90
N ASN A 428 11.94 -2.49 5.00
CA ASN A 428 13.32 -2.38 5.47
C ASN A 428 13.80 -3.69 6.13
N GLU A 429 15.12 -3.93 6.09
CA GLU A 429 15.76 -5.13 6.63
C GLU A 429 16.14 -5.02 8.13
N PHE A 430 15.92 -3.85 8.76
CA PHE A 430 16.41 -3.58 10.10
C PHE A 430 15.43 -3.99 11.19
N GLN A 431 14.18 -3.54 11.09
CA GLN A 431 13.09 -3.88 12.02
C GLN A 431 11.73 -3.58 11.40
N PRO A 432 10.67 -4.30 11.83
CA PRO A 432 9.32 -3.96 11.42
C PRO A 432 8.96 -2.53 11.82
N VAL A 433 8.59 -1.72 10.84
CA VAL A 433 8.09 -0.36 11.03
C VAL A 433 6.64 -0.34 10.64
N LYS A 434 5.80 0.29 11.43
CA LYS A 434 4.41 0.50 11.11
C LYS A 434 4.12 1.99 11.03
N ILE A 435 3.52 2.38 9.93
CA ILE A 435 3.04 3.74 9.71
C ILE A 435 1.71 3.87 10.44
N SER A 436 1.60 4.82 11.36
CA SER A 436 0.37 5.10 12.11
C SER A 436 -0.51 6.15 11.44
N GLN A 437 0.09 7.07 10.68
CA GLN A 437 -0.62 8.13 9.97
C GLN A 437 0.26 8.74 8.89
N ILE A 438 -0.36 9.23 7.82
CA ILE A 438 0.28 10.03 6.77
C ILE A 438 -0.51 11.32 6.60
N ASP A 439 0.15 12.46 6.70
CA ASP A 439 -0.43 13.77 6.47
C ASP A 439 0.25 14.43 5.27
N LEU A 440 -0.53 14.92 4.31
CA LEU A 440 -0.05 15.63 3.13
C LEU A 440 -0.73 16.99 3.01
N LYS A 441 0.07 18.01 2.73
CA LYS A 441 -0.39 19.33 2.31
C LYS A 441 0.18 19.62 0.94
N ILE A 442 -0.65 19.93 -0.02
CA ILE A 442 -0.29 20.15 -1.41
C ILE A 442 -0.82 21.52 -1.83
N ARG A 443 0.05 22.37 -2.34
CA ARG A 443 -0.32 23.61 -2.99
C ARG A 443 -0.07 23.47 -4.49
N SER A 444 -1.12 23.58 -5.26
CA SER A 444 -1.12 23.42 -6.69
C SER A 444 -1.18 24.77 -7.38
N VAL A 445 -0.38 24.94 -8.44
CA VAL A 445 -0.31 26.17 -9.25
C VAL A 445 -0.22 25.79 -10.70
N GLU A 446 -1.12 26.36 -11.55
CA GLU A 446 -1.20 26.08 -13.00
C GLU A 446 -0.09 26.82 -13.78
N GLU A 447 1.16 26.69 -13.38
CA GLU A 447 2.33 27.28 -14.06
C GLU A 447 3.54 26.35 -13.97
N ILE A 448 4.51 26.52 -14.86
CA ILE A 448 5.81 25.87 -14.77
C ILE A 448 6.75 26.72 -13.92
N ARG A 449 7.14 26.23 -12.76
CA ARG A 449 8.08 26.86 -11.84
C ARG A 449 9.43 26.14 -11.92
N GLN A 450 10.13 26.35 -13.05
CA GLN A 450 11.48 25.82 -13.29
C GLN A 450 12.44 26.96 -13.55
N ALA A 451 13.71 26.78 -13.17
CA ALA A 451 14.77 27.72 -13.44
C ALA A 451 16.09 27.00 -13.75
N SER A 452 16.90 27.59 -14.65
CA SER A 452 18.17 27.05 -15.06
C SER A 452 19.29 27.99 -14.69
N LEU A 453 20.37 27.47 -14.06
CA LEU A 453 21.56 28.21 -13.71
C LEU A 453 22.29 28.69 -14.98
N GLU A 454 22.54 29.99 -15.07
CA GLU A 454 23.25 30.58 -16.22
C GLU A 454 24.68 30.99 -15.88
N LYS A 455 24.87 31.63 -14.73
CA LYS A 455 26.16 32.23 -14.38
C LYS A 455 26.30 32.38 -12.88
N VAL A 456 27.51 32.22 -12.40
CA VAL A 456 27.92 32.53 -11.03
C VAL A 456 29.11 33.49 -11.09
N LEU A 457 29.00 34.64 -10.44
CA LEU A 457 30.04 35.64 -10.32
C LEU A 457 30.39 35.82 -8.85
N LEU A 458 31.70 35.92 -8.56
CA LEU A 458 32.17 36.28 -7.25
C LEU A 458 32.60 37.75 -7.25
N ASP A 459 32.46 38.43 -6.14
CA ASP A 459 33.04 39.76 -5.91
C ASP A 459 34.56 39.70 -5.88
N LYS A 460 35.13 38.54 -5.48
CA LYS A 460 36.56 38.30 -5.38
C LYS A 460 36.92 36.87 -5.76
N TYR A 461 37.89 36.69 -6.65
CA TYR A 461 38.42 35.38 -7.07
C TYR A 461 39.76 35.01 -6.37
N ALA A 462 40.32 35.96 -5.64
CA ALA A 462 41.49 35.75 -4.82
C ALA A 462 41.27 36.41 -3.45
N VAL A 463 41.30 35.63 -2.38
CA VAL A 463 40.84 36.01 -1.05
C VAL A 463 41.88 35.72 0.02
N ALA A 464 41.88 36.48 1.10
CA ALA A 464 42.64 36.15 2.28
C ALA A 464 41.98 35.02 3.10
N PRO A 465 42.73 34.24 3.89
CA PRO A 465 42.16 33.26 4.81
C PRO A 465 41.15 33.89 5.76
N GLY A 466 39.93 33.35 5.83
CA GLY A 466 38.84 33.87 6.67
C GLY A 466 38.06 35.06 6.06
N GLU A 467 38.38 35.47 4.84
CA GLU A 467 37.69 36.57 4.18
C GLU A 467 36.26 36.17 3.71
N LEU A 468 35.34 37.13 3.80
CA LEU A 468 33.97 37.00 3.29
C LEU A 468 33.95 37.20 1.79
N VAL A 469 33.23 36.36 1.08
CA VAL A 469 33.03 36.39 -0.37
C VAL A 469 31.52 36.39 -0.66
N THR A 470 31.13 37.23 -1.63
CA THR A 470 29.77 37.27 -2.11
C THR A 470 29.67 36.59 -3.48
N ALA A 471 28.85 35.55 -3.56
CA ALA A 471 28.51 34.89 -4.82
C ALA A 471 27.16 35.42 -5.33
N ARG A 472 27.17 35.93 -6.56
CA ARG A 472 25.98 36.37 -7.27
C ARG A 472 25.63 35.31 -8.30
N VAL A 473 24.45 34.68 -8.10
CA VAL A 473 23.92 33.57 -8.91
C VAL A 473 22.85 34.09 -9.85
N TYR A 474 23.10 33.97 -11.15
CA TYR A 474 22.14 34.33 -12.20
C TYR A 474 21.49 33.07 -12.73
N PHE A 475 20.15 33.07 -12.79
CA PHE A 475 19.38 31.98 -13.34
C PHE A 475 18.18 32.47 -14.15
N ARG A 476 17.79 31.69 -15.13
CA ARG A 476 16.69 31.98 -16.03
C ARG A 476 15.50 31.11 -15.69
N THR A 477 14.34 31.74 -15.50
CA THR A 477 13.08 31.04 -15.26
C THR A 477 12.52 30.49 -16.58
N PHE A 478 11.56 29.56 -16.48
CA PHE A 478 10.84 29.01 -17.65
C PHE A 478 10.24 30.12 -18.55
N ASN A 479 9.76 31.21 -17.95
CA ASN A 479 9.19 32.37 -18.68
C ASN A 479 10.27 33.30 -19.23
N ASN A 480 11.51 32.87 -19.30
CA ASN A 480 12.64 33.61 -19.86
C ASN A 480 13.07 34.85 -19.04
N GLU A 481 12.64 35.01 -17.83
CA GLU A 481 13.09 36.06 -16.91
C GLU A 481 14.44 35.68 -16.27
N VAL A 482 15.39 36.61 -16.26
CA VAL A 482 16.65 36.46 -15.54
C VAL A 482 16.44 36.97 -14.12
N LYS A 483 16.74 36.12 -13.13
CA LYS A 483 16.72 36.45 -11.71
C LYS A 483 18.11 36.29 -11.11
N THR A 484 18.34 36.99 -10.01
CA THR A 484 19.65 37.03 -9.35
C THR A 484 19.45 36.84 -7.86
N GLU A 485 20.25 35.96 -7.27
CA GLU A 485 20.35 35.76 -5.83
C GLU A 485 21.78 35.98 -5.37
N GLU A 486 21.96 36.54 -4.18
CA GLU A 486 23.26 36.77 -3.59
C GLU A 486 23.42 35.91 -2.33
N VAL A 487 24.59 35.26 -2.21
CA VAL A 487 24.93 34.42 -1.06
C VAL A 487 26.31 34.81 -0.58
N GLU A 488 26.40 35.13 0.70
CA GLU A 488 27.68 35.40 1.37
C GLU A 488 28.19 34.13 2.08
N PHE A 489 29.47 33.85 1.90
CA PHE A 489 30.15 32.75 2.60
C PHE A 489 31.56 33.13 2.97
N THR A 490 32.07 32.53 4.05
CA THR A 490 33.43 32.73 4.51
C THR A 490 34.31 31.60 4.01
N VAL A 491 35.44 31.92 3.39
CA VAL A 491 36.45 30.93 3.02
C VAL A 491 37.27 30.59 4.27
N PRO A 492 37.24 29.33 4.75
CA PRO A 492 38.02 28.96 5.94
C PRO A 492 39.53 29.26 5.80
N PRO A 493 40.25 29.45 6.91
CA PRO A 493 41.68 29.66 6.85
C PRO A 493 42.42 28.45 6.26
N LEU A 494 43.11 28.69 5.14
CA LEU A 494 43.89 27.72 4.40
C LEU A 494 45.29 28.27 4.13
N PRO A 495 46.29 27.40 3.87
CA PRO A 495 47.60 27.84 3.47
C PRO A 495 47.57 28.73 2.22
N ALA A 496 48.43 29.76 2.18
CA ALA A 496 48.55 30.61 1.00
C ALA A 496 48.89 29.78 -0.25
N GLY A 497 48.25 30.11 -1.35
CA GLY A 497 48.39 29.39 -2.62
C GLY A 497 47.48 28.16 -2.76
N SER A 498 46.68 27.80 -1.73
CA SER A 498 45.66 26.77 -1.86
C SER A 498 44.61 27.15 -2.89
N GLU A 499 44.13 26.15 -3.64
CA GLU A 499 43.00 26.30 -4.56
C GLU A 499 41.72 25.72 -3.91
N VAL A 500 40.67 26.48 -4.00
CA VAL A 500 39.34 26.14 -3.51
C VAL A 500 38.36 26.25 -4.67
N GLU A 501 37.42 25.34 -4.76
CA GLU A 501 36.36 25.33 -5.76
C GLU A 501 35.01 25.57 -5.08
N LEU A 502 34.29 26.61 -5.54
CA LEU A 502 32.88 26.78 -5.20
C LEU A 502 32.03 26.07 -6.25
N VAL A 503 31.35 25.00 -5.87
CA VAL A 503 30.36 24.31 -6.70
C VAL A 503 28.98 24.85 -6.35
N VAL A 504 28.30 25.41 -7.34
CA VAL A 504 26.90 25.86 -7.24
C VAL A 504 26.07 24.97 -8.14
N ALA A 505 25.13 24.22 -7.59
CA ALA A 505 24.45 23.19 -8.35
C ALA A 505 23.03 22.83 -7.84
N GLU A 506 22.31 22.14 -8.69
CA GLU A 506 21.06 21.45 -8.36
C GLU A 506 21.29 20.22 -7.46
N ALA A 507 20.19 19.69 -6.91
CA ALA A 507 20.21 18.52 -6.04
C ALA A 507 20.87 17.28 -6.66
N ALA A 508 20.49 16.94 -7.90
CA ALA A 508 20.97 15.75 -8.59
C ALA A 508 22.47 15.80 -8.87
N TYR A 509 22.97 16.95 -9.35
CA TYR A 509 24.40 17.14 -9.59
C TYR A 509 25.21 17.06 -8.29
N MET A 510 24.74 17.74 -7.23
CA MET A 510 25.44 17.76 -5.94
C MET A 510 25.60 16.35 -5.38
N GLN A 511 24.58 15.52 -5.51
CA GLN A 511 24.69 14.14 -5.06
C GLN A 511 25.56 13.27 -5.97
N GLN A 512 25.55 13.50 -7.28
CA GLN A 512 26.48 12.82 -8.19
C GLN A 512 27.93 13.19 -7.85
N LEU A 513 28.20 14.45 -7.52
CA LEU A 513 29.50 14.91 -7.04
C LEU A 513 29.92 14.16 -5.77
N GLU A 514 29.05 14.07 -4.77
CA GLU A 514 29.32 13.34 -3.53
C GLU A 514 29.58 11.86 -3.78
N ARG A 515 28.82 11.21 -4.66
CA ARG A 515 29.10 9.82 -5.06
C ARG A 515 30.43 9.63 -5.75
N SER A 516 30.95 10.65 -6.43
CA SER A 516 32.27 10.62 -7.04
C SER A 516 33.38 10.86 -6.04
N LEU A 517 33.13 11.67 -5.01
CA LEU A 517 34.10 11.96 -3.93
C LEU A 517 34.18 10.81 -2.93
N TYR A 518 33.04 10.17 -2.61
CA TYR A 518 32.97 9.11 -1.60
C TYR A 518 32.47 7.80 -2.24
N ARG A 519 32.89 6.65 -1.72
CA ARG A 519 32.33 5.37 -2.20
C ARG A 519 30.88 5.23 -1.76
N VAL A 520 30.01 4.83 -2.69
CA VAL A 520 28.55 4.71 -2.49
C VAL A 520 28.17 3.80 -1.30
N GLN A 521 29.03 2.81 -0.96
CA GLN A 521 28.81 1.89 0.17
C GLN A 521 28.71 2.58 1.54
N ASP A 522 29.26 3.79 1.66
CA ASP A 522 29.27 4.54 2.92
C ASP A 522 27.92 5.21 3.23
N PHE A 523 27.01 5.30 2.24
CA PHE A 523 25.66 5.87 2.40
C PHE A 523 24.58 4.82 2.65
N THR A 524 24.94 3.54 2.77
CA THR A 524 23.97 2.47 3.05
C THR A 524 23.53 2.53 4.51
N PRO A 525 22.23 2.74 4.82
CA PRO A 525 21.75 2.73 6.19
C PRO A 525 21.98 1.35 6.82
N ARG A 526 22.37 1.31 8.09
CA ARG A 526 22.68 0.09 8.85
C ARG A 526 21.65 -0.18 9.96
N ASN A 527 20.78 0.76 10.20
CA ASN A 527 19.70 0.67 11.16
C ASN A 527 18.56 1.62 10.76
N ILE A 528 17.43 1.47 11.43
CA ILE A 528 16.23 2.25 11.12
C ILE A 528 16.46 3.76 11.31
N ASP A 529 17.18 4.19 12.34
CA ASP A 529 17.39 5.62 12.59
C ASP A 529 18.22 6.28 11.48
N GLN A 530 19.16 5.54 10.89
CA GLN A 530 19.90 6.00 9.71
C GLN A 530 19.00 6.06 8.48
N LEU A 531 18.10 5.08 8.28
CA LEU A 531 17.12 5.10 7.20
C LEU A 531 16.19 6.32 7.34
N LEU A 532 15.64 6.57 8.52
CA LEU A 532 14.75 7.71 8.75
C LEU A 532 15.47 9.05 8.50
N ARG A 533 16.71 9.18 8.96
CA ARG A 533 17.53 10.36 8.68
C ARG A 533 17.83 10.52 7.18
N LEU A 534 18.16 9.45 6.50
CA LEU A 534 18.42 9.47 5.06
C LEU A 534 17.17 9.95 4.30
N LEU A 535 15.98 9.39 4.60
CA LEU A 535 14.74 9.80 3.96
C LEU A 535 14.39 11.28 4.24
N SER A 536 14.58 11.74 5.49
CA SER A 536 14.27 13.14 5.87
C SER A 536 15.28 14.15 5.30
N ASN A 537 16.49 13.72 4.94
CA ASN A 537 17.57 14.57 4.44
C ASN A 537 17.83 14.44 2.93
N LEU A 538 16.94 13.79 2.18
CA LEU A 538 17.04 13.78 0.72
C LEU A 538 17.04 15.20 0.16
N ARG A 539 17.89 15.44 -0.83
CA ARG A 539 18.03 16.78 -1.43
C ARG A 539 16.75 17.18 -2.16
N LYS A 540 16.39 18.46 -2.02
CA LYS A 540 15.15 19.05 -2.55
C LYS A 540 15.42 19.73 -3.89
N ASN A 541 14.45 19.67 -4.80
CA ASN A 541 14.58 20.27 -6.13
C ASN A 541 14.48 21.80 -6.11
N ASN A 542 13.86 22.37 -5.07
CA ASN A 542 13.66 23.81 -4.92
C ASN A 542 14.76 24.49 -4.09
N ARG A 543 16.00 24.00 -4.22
CA ARG A 543 17.19 24.56 -3.55
C ARG A 543 18.33 24.75 -4.53
N ILE A 544 19.09 25.83 -4.35
CA ILE A 544 20.42 25.99 -4.90
C ILE A 544 21.41 25.54 -3.83
N TYR A 545 22.23 24.57 -4.16
CA TYR A 545 23.27 24.04 -3.26
C TYR A 545 24.60 24.67 -3.58
N PHE A 546 25.33 25.06 -2.54
CA PHE A 546 26.66 25.62 -2.60
C PHE A 546 27.59 24.72 -1.79
N LYS A 547 28.65 24.22 -2.40
CA LYS A 547 29.65 23.39 -1.75
C LYS A 547 31.05 23.94 -2.03
N LEU A 548 31.77 24.26 -0.97
CA LEU A 548 33.16 24.73 -1.05
C LEU A 548 34.10 23.54 -0.85
N LEU A 549 34.89 23.22 -1.87
CA LEU A 549 35.82 22.10 -1.89
C LEU A 549 37.25 22.59 -1.94
N ALA A 550 38.13 21.95 -1.19
CA ALA A 550 39.58 22.17 -1.27
C ALA A 550 40.29 20.87 -1.63
N SER A 551 41.44 21.01 -2.34
CA SER A 551 42.36 19.90 -2.60
C SER A 551 43.11 19.54 -1.31
N ARG A 552 42.39 18.84 -0.40
CA ARG A 552 42.91 18.39 0.89
C ARG A 552 42.69 16.89 1.01
N PRO A 553 43.75 16.08 0.87
CA PRO A 553 43.60 14.63 1.00
C PRO A 553 43.23 14.26 2.43
N GLY A 554 42.34 13.26 2.54
CA GLY A 554 41.86 12.82 3.82
C GLY A 554 41.28 11.41 3.75
N LEU A 555 40.44 11.09 4.73
CA LEU A 555 39.72 9.85 4.82
C LEU A 555 38.23 10.17 4.98
N PHE A 556 37.39 9.34 4.34
CA PHE A 556 35.97 9.31 4.61
C PHE A 556 35.64 8.03 5.40
N LEU A 557 35.12 8.19 6.60
CA LEU A 557 34.87 7.09 7.52
C LEU A 557 33.50 7.24 8.16
N LYS A 558 32.65 6.22 8.00
CA LYS A 558 31.29 6.14 8.62
C LYS A 558 30.39 7.36 8.34
N GLY A 559 30.51 7.98 7.17
CA GLY A 559 29.67 9.12 6.79
C GLY A 559 30.29 10.49 7.16
N GLU A 560 31.52 10.53 7.67
CA GLU A 560 32.20 11.76 8.06
C GLU A 560 33.52 11.92 7.29
N GLU A 561 33.81 13.15 6.87
CA GLU A 561 35.08 13.52 6.27
C GLU A 561 36.10 13.85 7.35
N TRP A 562 37.28 13.26 7.23
CA TRP A 562 38.44 13.52 8.08
C TRP A 562 39.57 14.07 7.21
N PRO A 563 39.59 15.40 6.96
CA PRO A 563 40.64 16.01 6.17
C PRO A 563 41.98 16.06 6.94
N ASP A 564 43.07 16.07 6.23
CA ASP A 564 44.42 16.21 6.76
C ASP A 564 44.81 15.22 7.87
N VAL A 565 44.35 13.97 7.74
CA VAL A 565 44.68 12.92 8.71
C VAL A 565 46.21 12.73 8.76
N PRO A 566 46.85 12.81 9.95
CA PRO A 566 48.26 12.59 10.08
C PRO A 566 48.72 11.25 9.47
N PRO A 567 49.86 11.19 8.76
CA PRO A 567 50.28 10.00 8.00
C PRO A 567 50.34 8.72 8.84
N GLY A 568 50.71 8.79 10.11
CA GLY A 568 50.73 7.64 11.02
C GLY A 568 49.32 7.08 11.31
N TYR A 569 48.32 7.97 11.54
CA TYR A 569 46.92 7.56 11.71
C TYR A 569 46.34 7.04 10.41
N LYS A 570 46.64 7.69 9.27
CA LYS A 570 46.22 7.21 7.95
C LYS A 570 46.74 5.80 7.72
N ALA A 571 48.02 5.53 7.89
CA ALA A 571 48.63 4.22 7.71
C ALA A 571 48.05 3.16 8.65
N MET A 572 47.69 3.52 9.87
CA MET A 572 47.04 2.61 10.82
C MET A 572 45.63 2.27 10.40
N LEU A 573 44.82 3.25 9.98
CA LEU A 573 43.41 3.06 9.59
C LEU A 573 43.28 2.37 8.23
N THR A 574 44.22 2.58 7.29
CA THR A 574 44.23 1.95 5.95
C THR A 574 44.94 0.59 5.94
N SER A 575 45.55 0.18 7.06
CA SER A 575 46.22 -1.11 7.17
C SER A 575 45.24 -2.28 6.90
N PRO A 576 45.65 -3.31 6.12
CA PRO A 576 44.85 -4.52 5.93
C PRO A 576 44.47 -5.25 7.22
N ARG A 577 45.19 -4.97 8.32
CA ARG A 577 44.93 -5.50 9.67
C ARG A 577 43.91 -4.69 10.46
N ALA A 578 43.63 -3.45 10.04
CA ALA A 578 42.59 -2.65 10.65
C ALA A 578 41.23 -3.17 10.15
N ALA A 579 40.39 -3.70 11.04
CA ALA A 579 39.04 -4.18 10.72
C ALA A 579 38.05 -3.01 10.44
N THR A 580 38.53 -1.95 9.80
CA THR A 580 37.74 -0.77 9.39
C THR A 580 37.11 -1.05 8.03
N ALA A 581 35.97 -1.75 8.04
CA ALA A 581 35.09 -1.76 6.89
C ALA A 581 34.59 -0.33 6.62
N ASN A 582 34.58 0.12 5.36
CA ASN A 582 34.06 1.39 4.86
C ASN A 582 34.93 2.62 5.15
N LEU A 583 36.20 2.51 4.87
CA LEU A 583 37.12 3.65 4.82
C LEU A 583 37.44 3.93 3.34
N THR A 584 37.28 5.18 2.92
CA THR A 584 37.64 5.65 1.57
C THR A 584 38.63 6.75 1.67
N GLU A 585 39.71 6.69 0.87
CA GLU A 585 40.62 7.83 0.70
C GLU A 585 39.97 8.87 -0.19
N ILE A 586 40.04 10.14 0.21
CA ILE A 586 39.52 11.28 -0.53
C ILE A 586 40.68 12.23 -0.87
N ASP A 587 40.63 12.79 -2.09
CA ASP A 587 41.62 13.76 -2.57
C ASP A 587 41.15 15.20 -2.34
N ARG A 588 39.84 15.40 -2.17
CA ARG A 588 39.21 16.69 -1.88
C ARG A 588 38.35 16.57 -0.65
N SER A 589 38.30 17.65 0.14
CA SER A 589 37.46 17.73 1.34
C SER A 589 36.50 18.90 1.26
N THR A 590 35.30 18.72 1.82
CA THR A 590 34.29 19.76 1.96
C THR A 590 34.70 20.72 3.06
N LEU A 591 34.81 22.00 2.75
CA LEU A 591 35.09 23.07 3.72
C LEU A 591 33.79 23.59 4.35
N SER A 592 32.79 23.79 3.52
CA SER A 592 31.45 24.25 3.94
C SER A 592 30.42 23.89 2.90
N GLU A 593 29.16 23.79 3.34
CA GLU A 593 28.02 23.57 2.48
C GLU A 593 26.88 24.49 2.93
N TYR A 594 26.20 25.11 1.93
CA TYR A 594 25.04 25.98 2.12
C TYR A 594 23.95 25.60 1.15
N GLN A 595 22.71 25.94 1.49
CA GLN A 595 21.56 25.79 0.59
C GLN A 595 20.69 27.03 0.64
N LEU A 596 20.25 27.49 -0.53
CA LEU A 596 19.35 28.63 -0.69
C LEU A 596 17.99 28.12 -1.21
N PRO A 597 16.89 28.29 -0.46
CA PRO A 597 15.56 28.00 -0.95
C PRO A 597 15.17 28.95 -2.09
N VAL A 598 14.62 28.39 -3.17
CA VAL A 598 14.09 29.16 -4.29
C VAL A 598 12.70 28.62 -4.67
N PRO A 599 11.79 29.47 -5.18
CA PRO A 599 10.44 29.03 -5.55
C PRO A 599 10.37 28.34 -6.92
N TYR A 600 11.45 27.66 -7.33
CA TYR A 600 11.60 26.99 -8.61
C TYR A 600 12.27 25.63 -8.44
N VAL A 601 11.90 24.67 -9.30
CA VAL A 601 12.73 23.49 -9.54
C VAL A 601 14.00 23.98 -10.26
N PHE A 602 15.13 23.90 -9.56
CA PHE A 602 16.41 24.46 -10.03
C PHE A 602 17.20 23.41 -10.79
N LYS A 603 17.81 23.81 -11.92
CA LYS A 603 18.62 22.94 -12.77
C LYS A 603 19.96 23.58 -13.12
N GLY A 604 20.97 22.73 -13.29
CA GLY A 604 22.31 23.11 -13.74
C GLY A 604 23.35 23.13 -12.64
N ALA A 605 24.61 23.20 -13.04
CA ALA A 605 25.78 23.24 -12.17
C ALA A 605 26.90 24.09 -12.75
N ILE A 606 27.54 24.90 -11.92
CA ILE A 606 28.72 25.71 -12.27
C ILE A 606 29.73 25.59 -11.14
N THR A 607 31.02 25.40 -11.50
CA THR A 607 32.13 25.41 -10.58
C THR A 607 32.99 26.66 -10.82
N VAL A 608 33.30 27.40 -9.73
CA VAL A 608 34.08 28.62 -9.77
C VAL A 608 35.33 28.46 -8.91
N PRO A 609 36.54 28.60 -9.47
CA PRO A 609 37.76 28.51 -8.70
C PRO A 609 38.04 29.79 -7.87
N ILE A 610 38.57 29.62 -6.67
CA ILE A 610 38.96 30.68 -5.72
C ILE A 610 40.41 30.42 -5.31
N LYS A 611 41.26 31.44 -5.35
CA LYS A 611 42.66 31.36 -4.93
C LYS A 611 42.84 31.98 -3.56
N ILE A 612 43.60 31.33 -2.69
CA ILE A 612 44.00 31.91 -1.41
C ILE A 612 45.26 32.78 -1.61
N LYS A 613 45.13 34.07 -1.26
CA LYS A 613 46.27 35.03 -1.34
C LYS A 613 47.41 34.60 -0.45
N LYS A 614 48.64 34.97 -0.86
CA LYS A 614 49.83 34.83 -0.04
C LYS A 614 49.82 35.83 1.11
#